data_0eddff0bf9d417c2cc2956fd2c7d354a
#
_entry.id   0eddff0bf9d417c2cc2956fd2c7d354a
#
_cell.length_a   1.000
_cell.length_b   1.000
_cell.length_c   1.000
_cell.angle_alpha   90.00
_cell.angle_beta   90.00
_cell.angle_gamma   90.00
#
_symmetry.space_group_name_H-M   'P 1'
#
loop_
_entity.id
_entity.type
_entity.pdbx_description
1 polymer ?
#
loop_
_entity_poly.entity_id
_entity_poly.type
_entity_poly.pdbx_seq_one_letter_code
_entity_poly.pdbx_strand_id
1 'polypeptide(L)'
;AFGQHSGVIDPTKDFLELPRFPINEKYGDLKRFKSIIQTLPFPYENITPENRYLKQDENPPDIKIKFFDNLINIKNINCYSNEGNIWRKSDIQFISDNELMIVLKEKFKSERGRINCSLWEKSGKWRWLGIQYVIAEY
;
A
#
# COMPACT_ATOMS: atom_id res chain seq x y z
N ALA A 1 11.00 -13.49 5.78
CA ALA A 1 11.72 -12.21 5.85
C ALA A 1 10.75 -11.04 6.04
N PHE A 2 11.27 -9.87 6.43
CA PHE A 2 10.44 -8.67 6.57
C PHE A 2 10.79 -7.66 5.47
N GLY A 3 9.77 -7.25 4.75
CA GLY A 3 9.86 -6.15 3.80
C GLY A 3 9.92 -4.78 4.49
N GLN A 4 10.03 -3.73 3.71
CA GLN A 4 10.08 -2.34 4.21
C GLN A 4 8.78 -1.56 3.97
N HIS A 5 7.73 -2.24 3.56
CA HIS A 5 6.40 -1.67 3.43
C HIS A 5 5.58 -1.86 4.71
N SER A 6 4.70 -0.92 4.96
CA SER A 6 3.82 -0.95 6.13
C SER A 6 2.60 -1.82 5.89
N GLY A 7 2.20 -2.59 6.89
CA GLY A 7 1.00 -3.40 6.77
C GLY A 7 0.84 -4.42 7.87
N VAL A 8 -0.29 -5.13 7.81
CA VAL A 8 -0.65 -6.21 8.73
C VAL A 8 -0.27 -7.55 8.10
N ILE A 9 0.27 -8.45 8.90
CA ILE A 9 0.55 -9.83 8.49
C ILE A 9 -0.75 -10.63 8.56
N ASP A 10 -1.06 -11.33 7.49
CA ASP A 10 -2.17 -12.26 7.38
C ASP A 10 -1.77 -13.48 6.53
N PRO A 11 -2.56 -14.57 6.51
CA PRO A 11 -2.19 -15.80 5.81
C PRO A 11 -2.00 -15.69 4.29
N THR A 12 -2.44 -14.58 3.69
CA THR A 12 -2.31 -14.37 2.23
C THR A 12 -0.98 -13.72 1.84
N LYS A 13 -0.17 -13.31 2.83
CA LYS A 13 1.10 -12.61 2.58
C LYS A 13 2.22 -13.57 2.22
N ASP A 14 3.11 -13.11 1.36
CA ASP A 14 4.36 -13.81 1.10
C ASP A 14 5.23 -13.82 2.35
N PHE A 15 5.55 -15.01 2.88
CA PHE A 15 6.41 -15.18 4.06
C PHE A 15 7.86 -14.72 3.83
N LEU A 16 8.25 -14.52 2.59
CA LEU A 16 9.57 -13.98 2.24
C LEU A 16 9.59 -12.44 2.25
N GLU A 17 8.41 -11.81 2.27
CA GLU A 17 8.27 -10.35 2.25
C GLU A 17 7.12 -9.88 3.16
N LEU A 18 7.23 -10.14 4.46
CA LEU A 18 6.21 -9.75 5.42
C LEU A 18 6.21 -8.23 5.67
N PRO A 19 5.04 -7.58 5.70
CA PRO A 19 4.93 -6.18 6.06
C PRO A 19 5.20 -5.94 7.55
N ARG A 20 5.53 -4.71 7.90
CA ARG A 20 5.75 -4.31 9.30
C ARG A 20 5.40 -2.84 9.52
N PHE A 21 5.00 -2.48 10.73
CA PHE A 21 4.90 -1.08 11.15
C PHE A 21 6.14 -0.68 11.94
N PRO A 22 6.86 0.38 11.55
CA PRO A 22 7.99 0.86 12.34
C PRO A 22 7.50 1.52 13.63
N ILE A 23 8.17 1.21 14.74
CA ILE A 23 7.98 1.85 16.04
C ILE A 23 9.33 2.42 16.45
N ASN A 24 9.47 3.74 16.43
CA ASN A 24 10.66 4.47 16.83
C ASN A 24 10.26 5.79 17.49
N GLU A 25 11.19 6.64 17.84
CA GLU A 25 10.92 7.93 18.51
C GLU A 25 9.86 8.78 17.80
N LYS A 26 9.90 8.82 16.46
CA LYS A 26 8.93 9.57 15.64
C LYS A 26 7.56 8.90 15.55
N TYR A 27 7.52 7.57 15.62
CA TYR A 27 6.31 6.78 15.35
C TYR A 27 5.90 5.90 16.54
N GLY A 28 6.45 6.13 17.73
CA GLY A 28 6.29 5.30 18.91
C GLY A 28 5.29 5.82 19.95
N ASP A 29 4.48 6.84 19.65
CA ASP A 29 3.48 7.30 20.59
C ASP A 29 2.40 6.24 20.87
N LEU A 30 1.86 6.26 22.09
CA LEU A 30 0.93 5.24 22.57
C LEU A 30 -0.38 5.21 21.78
N LYS A 31 -0.86 6.37 21.30
CA LYS A 31 -2.09 6.47 20.51
C LYS A 31 -1.92 5.75 19.17
N ARG A 32 -0.80 5.99 18.51
CA ARG A 32 -0.44 5.31 17.25
C ARG A 32 -0.25 3.81 17.49
N PHE A 33 0.45 3.41 18.54
CA PHE A 33 0.63 2.00 18.88
C PHE A 33 -0.70 1.27 19.06
N LYS A 34 -1.62 1.84 19.83
CA LYS A 34 -2.97 1.27 20.00
C LYS A 34 -3.74 1.14 18.69
N SER A 35 -3.59 2.11 17.79
CA SER A 35 -4.19 2.06 16.45
C SER A 35 -3.60 0.92 15.62
N ILE A 36 -2.28 0.77 15.64
CA ILE A 36 -1.56 -0.25 14.85
C ILE A 36 -1.95 -1.66 15.27
N ILE A 37 -1.98 -1.97 16.57
CA ILE A 37 -2.32 -3.32 17.05
C ILE A 37 -3.77 -3.73 16.79
N GLN A 38 -4.63 -2.76 16.45
CA GLN A 38 -6.01 -2.99 16.08
C GLN A 38 -6.26 -2.91 14.58
N THR A 39 -5.23 -2.63 13.80
CA THR A 39 -5.34 -2.50 12.34
C THR A 39 -5.66 -3.85 11.71
N LEU A 40 -6.65 -3.82 10.82
CA LEU A 40 -7.08 -5.00 10.08
C LEU A 40 -6.27 -5.15 8.79
N PRO A 41 -6.08 -6.39 8.30
CA PRO A 41 -5.50 -6.62 6.99
C PRO A 41 -6.39 -6.05 5.89
N PHE A 42 -5.78 -5.70 4.77
CA PHE A 42 -6.49 -5.28 3.57
C PHE A 42 -6.39 -6.43 2.55
N PRO A 43 -7.35 -7.38 2.55
CA PRO A 43 -7.27 -8.56 1.71
C PRO A 43 -7.46 -8.18 0.25
N TYR A 44 -6.49 -8.48 -0.57
CA TYR A 44 -6.54 -8.30 -2.01
C TYR A 44 -6.33 -9.65 -2.72
N GLU A 45 -6.92 -9.80 -3.88
CA GLU A 45 -6.73 -10.95 -4.76
C GLU A 45 -5.45 -10.81 -5.58
N ASN A 46 -5.23 -9.61 -6.14
CA ASN A 46 -4.09 -9.33 -7.00
C ASN A 46 -3.68 -7.85 -6.94
N ILE A 47 -2.38 -7.58 -7.08
CA ILE A 47 -1.81 -6.24 -7.30
C ILE A 47 -0.88 -6.32 -8.49
N THR A 48 -1.14 -5.49 -9.51
CA THR A 48 -0.26 -5.36 -10.67
C THR A 48 0.42 -3.99 -10.69
N PRO A 49 1.70 -3.89 -11.15
CA PRO A 49 2.58 -4.98 -11.56
C PRO A 49 2.90 -5.96 -10.42
N GLU A 50 2.88 -7.26 -10.70
CA GLU A 50 3.26 -8.30 -9.73
C GLU A 50 4.76 -8.23 -9.41
N ASN A 51 5.58 -7.98 -10.44
CA ASN A 51 7.00 -7.76 -10.27
C ASN A 51 7.22 -6.44 -9.51
N ARG A 52 7.81 -6.55 -8.32
CA ARG A 52 8.13 -5.39 -7.48
C ARG A 52 9.44 -4.69 -7.87
N TYR A 53 10.17 -5.22 -8.84
CA TYR A 53 11.34 -4.60 -9.43
C TYR A 53 10.97 -3.95 -10.75
N LEU A 54 10.96 -2.62 -10.79
CA LEU A 54 10.59 -1.81 -11.96
C LEU A 54 11.81 -1.33 -12.71
N LYS A 55 11.79 -1.48 -14.02
CA LYS A 55 12.75 -0.80 -14.90
C LYS A 55 12.43 0.69 -15.00
N GLN A 56 13.38 1.47 -15.51
CA GLN A 56 13.22 2.92 -15.64
C GLN A 56 12.09 3.33 -16.60
N ASP A 57 11.83 2.54 -17.62
CA ASP A 57 10.75 2.75 -18.60
C ASP A 57 9.37 2.28 -18.07
N GLU A 58 9.36 1.47 -17.02
CA GLU A 58 8.14 1.04 -16.31
C GLU A 58 7.75 1.98 -15.15
N ASN A 59 8.51 3.04 -14.93
CA ASN A 59 8.30 4.01 -13.85
C ASN A 59 7.78 5.35 -14.43
N PRO A 60 6.59 5.85 -14.04
CA PRO A 60 5.72 5.34 -12.99
C PRO A 60 4.89 4.12 -13.44
N PRO A 61 4.65 3.15 -12.55
CA PRO A 61 3.84 1.99 -12.87
C PRO A 61 2.33 2.31 -12.89
N ASP A 62 1.60 1.60 -13.73
CA ASP A 62 0.14 1.53 -13.65
C ASP A 62 -0.26 0.50 -12.58
N ILE A 63 -0.63 0.99 -11.41
CA ILE A 63 -0.91 0.13 -10.26
C ILE A 63 -2.39 -0.18 -10.19
N LYS A 64 -2.74 -1.45 -10.38
CA LYS A 64 -4.10 -1.94 -10.21
C LYS A 64 -4.17 -2.87 -9.01
N ILE A 65 -5.24 -2.72 -8.22
CA ILE A 65 -5.52 -3.58 -7.08
C ILE A 65 -6.90 -4.17 -7.27
N LYS A 66 -6.96 -5.50 -7.29
CA LYS A 66 -8.20 -6.25 -7.27
C LYS A 66 -8.40 -6.85 -5.89
N PHE A 67 -9.53 -6.56 -5.27
CA PHE A 67 -9.93 -7.07 -3.97
C PHE A 67 -10.87 -8.27 -4.13
N PHE A 68 -10.97 -9.09 -3.10
CA PHE A 68 -12.00 -10.13 -3.06
C PHE A 68 -13.39 -9.51 -3.05
N ASP A 69 -14.31 -10.09 -3.79
CA ASP A 69 -15.69 -9.62 -3.90
C ASP A 69 -16.38 -9.51 -2.54
N ASN A 70 -17.16 -8.45 -2.35
CA ASN A 70 -18.05 -8.22 -1.21
C ASN A 70 -17.41 -8.17 0.19
N LEU A 71 -16.09 -8.21 0.31
CA LEU A 71 -15.43 -8.11 1.62
C LEU A 71 -15.29 -6.68 2.12
N ILE A 72 -15.14 -5.71 1.20
CA ILE A 72 -14.80 -4.33 1.54
C ILE A 72 -15.45 -3.36 0.57
N ASN A 73 -16.01 -2.27 1.11
CA ASN A 73 -16.39 -1.14 0.27
C ASN A 73 -15.17 -0.26 0.00
N ILE A 74 -14.54 -0.43 -1.16
CA ILE A 74 -13.30 0.27 -1.54
C ILE A 74 -13.50 1.74 -1.90
N LYS A 75 -14.75 2.25 -2.00
CA LYS A 75 -15.02 3.64 -2.42
C LYS A 75 -14.45 4.70 -1.48
N ASN A 76 -14.21 4.33 -0.22
CA ASN A 76 -13.65 5.23 0.80
C ASN A 76 -12.15 5.02 1.04
N ILE A 77 -11.47 4.27 0.18
CA ILE A 77 -10.03 4.06 0.29
C ILE A 77 -9.26 5.36 0.00
N ASN A 78 -8.21 5.59 0.75
CA ASN A 78 -7.24 6.64 0.48
C ASN A 78 -5.87 6.01 0.30
N CYS A 79 -5.19 6.39 -0.77
CA CYS A 79 -3.82 5.98 -1.03
C CYS A 79 -2.89 7.19 -1.09
N TYR A 80 -1.69 7.01 -0.58
CA TYR A 80 -0.61 8.00 -0.61
C TYR A 80 0.63 7.35 -1.20
N SER A 81 1.36 8.08 -2.01
CA SER A 81 2.62 7.63 -2.62
C SER A 81 3.75 8.61 -2.34
N ASN A 82 4.99 8.12 -2.37
CA ASN A 82 6.19 8.97 -2.31
C ASN A 82 6.75 9.32 -3.69
N GLU A 83 5.88 9.37 -4.70
CA GLU A 83 6.27 9.83 -6.04
C GLU A 83 6.94 11.22 -5.99
N GLY A 84 7.94 11.45 -6.85
CA GLY A 84 8.70 12.70 -6.83
C GLY A 84 9.45 12.99 -5.53
N ASN A 85 9.67 11.99 -4.65
CA ASN A 85 10.24 12.10 -3.30
C ASN A 85 9.40 12.90 -2.29
N ILE A 86 8.14 13.12 -2.59
CA ILE A 86 7.19 13.80 -1.69
C ILE A 86 5.99 12.90 -1.47
N TRP A 87 5.61 12.68 -0.21
CA TRP A 87 4.37 11.98 0.10
C TRP A 87 3.17 12.85 -0.27
N ARG A 88 2.34 12.33 -1.15
CA ARG A 88 1.11 12.99 -1.62
C ARG A 88 -0.03 11.99 -1.76
N LYS A 89 -1.25 12.49 -1.68
CA LYS A 89 -2.45 11.70 -1.95
C LYS A 89 -2.48 11.35 -3.43
N SER A 90 -2.64 10.06 -3.72
CA SER A 90 -2.75 9.55 -5.09
C SER A 90 -4.18 9.68 -5.61
N ASP A 91 -4.32 9.92 -6.90
CA ASP A 91 -5.61 9.81 -7.56
C ASP A 91 -5.98 8.34 -7.74
N ILE A 92 -7.26 8.03 -7.58
CA ILE A 92 -7.78 6.67 -7.70
C ILE A 92 -8.86 6.66 -8.75
N GLN A 93 -8.76 5.71 -9.68
CA GLN A 93 -9.80 5.39 -10.64
C GLN A 93 -10.43 4.05 -10.26
N PHE A 94 -11.73 4.05 -10.01
CA PHE A 94 -12.46 2.81 -9.72
C PHE A 94 -12.84 2.14 -11.05
N ILE A 95 -12.32 0.91 -11.25
CA ILE A 95 -12.59 0.11 -12.44
C ILE A 95 -13.89 -0.65 -12.27
N SER A 96 -14.12 -1.18 -11.07
CA SER A 96 -15.34 -1.89 -10.66
C SER A 96 -15.59 -1.74 -9.15
N ASP A 97 -16.55 -2.43 -8.61
CA ASP A 97 -16.83 -2.41 -7.16
C ASP A 97 -15.71 -3.06 -6.32
N ASN A 98 -14.85 -3.86 -6.93
CA ASN A 98 -13.75 -4.56 -6.27
C ASN A 98 -12.37 -4.33 -6.92
N GLU A 99 -12.27 -3.42 -7.87
CA GLU A 99 -11.00 -3.13 -8.56
C GLU A 99 -10.79 -1.63 -8.72
N LEU A 100 -9.58 -1.19 -8.45
CA LEU A 100 -9.15 0.19 -8.61
C LEU A 100 -7.78 0.30 -9.26
N MET A 101 -7.50 1.45 -9.84
CA MET A 101 -6.20 1.84 -10.33
C MET A 101 -5.71 3.07 -9.57
N ILE A 102 -4.47 3.02 -9.09
CA ILE A 102 -3.78 4.16 -8.48
C ILE A 102 -3.01 4.87 -9.58
N VAL A 103 -3.32 6.16 -9.78
CA VAL A 103 -2.70 6.99 -10.80
C VAL A 103 -1.60 7.84 -10.16
N LEU A 104 -0.37 7.62 -10.61
CA LEU A 104 0.79 8.41 -10.20
C LEU A 104 1.02 9.55 -11.20
N LYS A 105 1.29 10.75 -10.72
CA LYS A 105 1.56 11.94 -11.53
C LYS A 105 3.03 12.09 -11.88
N GLU A 106 3.90 11.53 -11.03
CA GLU A 106 5.35 11.62 -11.17
C GLU A 106 6.00 10.24 -10.98
N LYS A 107 7.21 10.12 -11.51
CA LYS A 107 8.05 8.94 -11.29
C LYS A 107 8.47 8.84 -9.81
N PHE A 108 8.71 7.62 -9.37
CA PHE A 108 9.49 7.41 -8.15
C PHE A 108 10.95 7.82 -8.44
N LYS A 109 11.48 8.74 -7.65
CA LYS A 109 12.84 9.28 -7.82
C LYS A 109 13.86 8.62 -6.90
N SER A 110 13.41 7.93 -5.86
CA SER A 110 14.28 7.15 -4.98
C SER A 110 14.37 5.70 -5.45
N GLU A 111 15.33 4.96 -4.92
CA GLU A 111 15.47 3.52 -5.16
C GLU A 111 14.21 2.71 -4.81
N ARG A 112 13.32 3.30 -4.00
CA ARG A 112 12.08 2.66 -3.53
C ARG A 112 10.87 3.54 -3.79
N GLY A 113 9.94 3.00 -4.58
CA GLY A 113 8.60 3.54 -4.70
C GLY A 113 7.69 2.92 -3.64
N ARG A 114 7.02 3.73 -2.85
CA ARG A 114 6.15 3.26 -1.77
C ARG A 114 4.76 3.87 -1.88
N ILE A 115 3.77 3.03 -1.63
CA ILE A 115 2.37 3.42 -1.60
C ILE A 115 1.75 2.84 -0.34
N ASN A 116 0.97 3.66 0.35
CA ASN A 116 0.19 3.25 1.51
C ASN A 116 -1.27 3.55 1.25
N CYS A 117 -2.11 2.53 1.33
CA CYS A 117 -3.55 2.65 1.24
C CYS A 117 -4.20 2.34 2.58
N SER A 118 -5.21 3.09 2.95
CA SER A 118 -5.95 2.90 4.18
C SER A 118 -7.44 3.10 3.97
N LEU A 119 -8.21 2.41 4.79
CA LEU A 119 -9.66 2.48 4.81
C LEU A 119 -10.13 2.44 6.27
N TRP A 120 -11.00 3.39 6.63
CA TRP A 120 -11.68 3.37 7.92
C TRP A 120 -12.93 2.49 7.85
N GLU A 121 -12.97 1.47 8.70
CA GLU A 121 -14.10 0.56 8.82
C GLU A 121 -15.17 1.10 9.77
N LYS A 122 -16.42 0.74 9.53
CA LYS A 122 -17.53 1.06 10.45
C LYS A 122 -17.33 0.48 11.85
N SER A 123 -16.53 -0.58 11.96
CA SER A 123 -16.14 -1.17 13.26
C SER A 123 -15.23 -0.28 14.12
N GLY A 124 -14.77 0.86 13.59
CA GLY A 124 -13.84 1.75 14.29
C GLY A 124 -12.37 1.32 14.19
N LYS A 125 -12.02 0.55 13.17
CA LYS A 125 -10.67 0.09 12.91
C LYS A 125 -10.19 0.50 11.52
N TRP A 126 -8.88 0.67 11.38
CA TRP A 126 -8.24 0.90 10.09
C TRP A 126 -7.97 -0.44 9.40
N ARG A 127 -8.11 -0.45 8.06
CA ARG A 127 -7.43 -1.39 7.19
C ARG A 127 -6.22 -0.70 6.57
N TRP A 128 -5.13 -1.43 6.43
CA TRP A 128 -3.89 -0.89 5.91
C TRP A 128 -3.23 -1.84 4.93
N LEU A 129 -2.82 -1.29 3.78
CA LEU A 129 -2.07 -1.98 2.75
C LEU A 129 -0.86 -1.12 2.35
N GLY A 130 0.34 -1.63 2.52
CA GLY A 130 1.56 -1.05 2.00
C GLY A 130 2.05 -1.80 0.77
N ILE A 131 2.47 -1.08 -0.24
CA ILE A 131 3.07 -1.61 -1.47
C ILE A 131 4.42 -0.94 -1.64
N GLN A 132 5.44 -1.71 -1.99
CA GLN A 132 6.77 -1.21 -2.28
C GLN A 132 7.28 -1.76 -3.60
N TYR A 133 7.87 -0.88 -4.40
CA TYR A 133 8.63 -1.21 -5.60
C TYR A 133 10.09 -0.84 -5.38
N VAL A 134 10.98 -1.62 -5.96
CA VAL A 134 12.40 -1.31 -6.10
C VAL A 134 12.62 -0.81 -7.52
N ILE A 135 13.24 0.35 -7.67
CA ILE A 135 13.47 0.98 -8.97
C ILE A 135 14.88 0.63 -9.45
N ALA A 136 14.97 0.08 -10.64
CA ALA A 136 16.24 -0.22 -11.27
C ALA A 136 17.07 1.04 -11.47
N GLU A 137 18.38 0.95 -11.31
CA GLU A 137 19.28 2.06 -11.59
C GLU A 137 19.36 2.40 -13.09
N TYR A 138 19.01 1.42 -13.93
CA TYR A 138 19.09 1.54 -15.40
C TYR A 138 17.77 1.23 -16.07
#